data_7ebe321437fac8176caae804f0af5b80
#
_entry.id   7ebe321437fac8176caae804f0af5b80
#
_cell.length_a   1.000
_cell.length_b   1.000
_cell.length_c   1.000
_cell.angle_alpha   90.00
_cell.angle_beta   90.00
_cell.angle_gamma   90.00
#
_symmetry.space_group_name_H-M   'P 1'
#
loop_
_entity.id
_entity.type
_entity.pdbx_description
1 polymer ?
#
loop_
_entity_poly.entity_id
_entity_poly.type
_entity_poly.pdbx_seq_one_letter_code
_entity_poly.pdbx_strand_id
1 'polypeptide(L)'
;MNFVVIGKDKGDGALRRQERPAHLEYVADRQGLILYAGPLIERGRMIGSIFIFDVPDRAALDAYLADDPYFTRPIFETIEIYESRCMVPESEPGFLVAEAERSRAAT
;
A
#
# COMPACT_ATOMS: atom_id res chain seq x y z
N MET A 1 -11.69 -2.01 5.00
CA MET A 1 -11.18 -0.66 4.68
C MET A 1 -9.90 -0.78 3.89
N ASN A 2 -9.76 0.05 2.90
CA ASN A 2 -8.55 0.07 2.10
C ASN A 2 -7.65 1.24 2.53
N PHE A 3 -6.36 0.94 2.63
CA PHE A 3 -5.35 1.96 2.92
C PHE A 3 -4.24 1.87 1.90
N VAL A 4 -3.79 3.03 1.43
CA VAL A 4 -2.62 3.14 0.58
C VAL A 4 -1.46 3.61 1.43
N VAL A 5 -0.35 2.89 1.38
CA VAL A 5 0.88 3.24 2.10
C VAL A 5 1.98 3.40 1.06
N ILE A 6 2.61 4.56 1.05
CA ILE A 6 3.68 4.89 0.11
C ILE A 6 4.92 5.27 0.91
N GLY A 7 5.99 4.52 0.72
CA GLY A 7 7.28 4.83 1.33
C GLY A 7 8.31 5.19 0.27
N LYS A 8 9.02 6.29 0.46
CA LYS A 8 10.14 6.69 -0.40
C LYS A 8 11.44 6.39 0.31
N ASP A 9 12.36 5.72 -0.38
CA ASP A 9 13.60 5.26 0.22
C ASP A 9 14.52 6.40 0.62
N LYS A 10 15.26 6.16 1.69
CA LYS A 10 16.39 6.97 2.11
C LYS A 10 17.63 6.54 1.34
N GLY A 11 18.38 7.50 0.84
CA GLY A 11 19.68 7.23 0.23
C GLY A 11 19.61 6.34 -1.01
N ASP A 12 20.54 5.40 -1.11
CA ASP A 12 20.74 4.58 -2.31
C ASP A 12 20.04 3.23 -2.29
N GLY A 13 19.21 2.97 -1.30
CA GLY A 13 18.48 1.72 -1.18
C GLY A 13 19.26 0.57 -0.55
N ALA A 14 20.42 0.84 0.05
CA ALA A 14 21.23 -0.20 0.68
C ALA A 14 20.46 -0.92 1.79
N LEU A 15 19.76 -0.18 2.64
CA LEU A 15 19.02 -0.77 3.74
C LEU A 15 17.81 -1.56 3.25
N ARG A 16 17.16 -1.11 2.16
CA ARG A 16 16.11 -1.90 1.50
C ARG A 16 16.63 -3.26 1.08
N ARG A 17 17.78 -3.30 0.43
CA ARG A 17 18.37 -4.57 -0.04
C ARG A 17 18.70 -5.48 1.14
N GLN A 18 19.20 -4.91 2.22
CA GLN A 18 19.54 -5.66 3.43
C GLN A 18 18.31 -6.29 4.07
N GLU A 19 17.20 -5.55 4.17
CA GLU A 19 15.99 -6.00 4.87
C GLU A 19 15.00 -6.73 3.95
N ARG A 20 15.26 -6.76 2.65
CA ARG A 20 14.31 -7.33 1.68
C ARG A 20 13.96 -8.80 1.95
N PRO A 21 14.92 -9.70 2.25
CA PRO A 21 14.54 -11.09 2.52
C PRO A 21 13.56 -11.23 3.70
N ALA A 22 13.81 -10.56 4.81
CA ALA A 22 12.94 -10.61 5.98
C ALA A 22 11.57 -9.98 5.69
N HIS A 23 11.54 -8.89 4.93
CA HIS A 23 10.29 -8.25 4.51
C HIS A 23 9.46 -9.21 3.66
N LEU A 24 10.06 -9.87 2.66
CA LEU A 24 9.34 -10.78 1.79
C LEU A 24 8.77 -11.99 2.55
N GLU A 25 9.50 -12.52 3.51
CA GLU A 25 9.01 -13.60 4.37
C GLU A 25 7.82 -13.14 5.21
N TYR A 26 7.89 -11.94 5.78
CA TYR A 26 6.81 -11.35 6.56
C TYR A 26 5.55 -11.17 5.72
N VAL A 27 5.69 -10.62 4.51
CA VAL A 27 4.58 -10.41 3.58
C VAL A 27 3.97 -11.73 3.13
N ALA A 28 4.81 -12.74 2.88
CA ALA A 28 4.35 -14.04 2.39
C ALA A 28 3.26 -14.65 3.29
N ASP A 29 3.40 -14.48 4.61
CA ASP A 29 2.43 -15.01 5.58
C ASP A 29 1.19 -14.12 5.74
N ARG A 30 1.16 -12.94 5.11
CA ARG A 30 0.11 -11.93 5.30
C ARG A 30 -0.51 -11.44 4.01
N GLN A 31 -0.39 -12.22 2.94
CA GLN A 31 -0.90 -11.83 1.62
C GLN A 31 -2.41 -11.53 1.62
N GLY A 32 -3.18 -12.18 2.50
CA GLY A 32 -4.61 -11.95 2.60
C GLY A 32 -5.01 -10.55 3.06
N LEU A 33 -4.07 -9.78 3.59
CA LEU A 33 -4.31 -8.39 4.01
C LEU A 33 -3.97 -7.38 2.92
N ILE A 34 -3.41 -7.83 1.80
CA ILE A 34 -2.83 -6.94 0.79
C ILE A 34 -3.49 -7.18 -0.56
N LEU A 35 -4.04 -6.11 -1.14
CA LEU A 35 -4.60 -6.15 -2.49
C LEU A 35 -3.53 -6.00 -3.56
N TYR A 36 -2.53 -5.19 -3.29
CA TYR A 36 -1.41 -4.94 -4.18
C TYR A 36 -0.23 -4.43 -3.37
N ALA A 37 0.97 -4.90 -3.66
CA ALA A 37 2.19 -4.33 -3.11
C ALA A 37 3.33 -4.54 -4.09
N GLY A 38 4.23 -3.57 -4.12
CA GLY A 38 5.40 -3.66 -4.98
C GLY A 38 6.30 -2.46 -4.84
N PRO A 39 7.47 -2.53 -5.47
CA PRO A 39 8.38 -1.40 -5.45
C PRO A 39 7.90 -0.27 -6.36
N LEU A 40 8.22 0.95 -5.99
CA LEU A 40 8.17 2.09 -6.90
C LEU A 40 9.49 2.10 -7.67
N ILE A 41 9.40 2.21 -8.99
CA ILE A 41 10.56 2.09 -9.87
C ILE A 41 10.72 3.38 -10.68
N GLU A 42 11.93 3.91 -10.68
CA GLU A 42 12.29 5.08 -11.47
C GLU A 42 13.61 4.79 -12.16
N ARG A 43 13.63 4.91 -13.49
CA ARG A 43 14.81 4.62 -14.31
C ARG A 43 15.40 3.25 -14.03
N GLY A 44 14.53 2.24 -13.86
CA GLY A 44 14.93 0.86 -13.61
C GLY A 44 15.39 0.55 -12.18
N ARG A 45 15.32 1.53 -11.27
CA ARG A 45 15.77 1.37 -9.89
C ARG A 45 14.58 1.42 -8.92
N MET A 46 14.63 0.62 -7.87
CA MET A 46 13.66 0.70 -6.79
C MET A 46 13.95 1.93 -5.95
N ILE A 47 12.95 2.82 -5.83
CA ILE A 47 13.07 4.07 -5.08
C ILE A 47 12.10 4.15 -3.91
N GLY A 48 11.27 3.16 -3.73
CA GLY A 48 10.26 3.15 -2.69
C GLY A 48 9.37 1.92 -2.80
N SER A 49 8.28 1.95 -2.06
CA SER A 49 7.26 0.89 -2.07
C SER A 49 5.87 1.49 -2.03
N ILE A 50 4.94 0.80 -2.66
CA ILE A 50 3.52 1.07 -2.52
C ILE A 50 2.83 -0.20 -2.03
N PHE A 51 1.90 -0.02 -1.08
CA PHE A 51 1.04 -1.08 -0.57
C PHE A 51 -0.40 -0.61 -0.62
N ILE A 52 -1.31 -1.49 -1.01
CA ILE A 52 -2.74 -1.26 -0.87
C ILE A 52 -3.28 -2.39 0.00
N PHE A 53 -3.69 -2.03 1.21
CA PHE A 53 -4.19 -2.98 2.21
C PHE A 53 -5.70 -3.07 2.17
N ASP A 54 -6.21 -4.26 2.49
CA ASP A 54 -7.62 -4.48 2.79
C ASP A 54 -7.70 -5.06 4.19
N VAL A 55 -8.04 -4.22 5.15
CA VAL A 55 -8.05 -4.55 6.57
C VAL A 55 -9.33 -4.02 7.22
N PRO A 56 -9.75 -4.57 8.38
CA PRO A 56 -10.99 -4.12 9.02
C PRO A 56 -10.97 -2.66 9.46
N ASP A 57 -9.81 -2.15 9.92
CA ASP A 57 -9.69 -0.82 10.47
C ASP A 57 -8.22 -0.36 10.50
N ARG A 58 -7.99 0.86 10.95
CA ARG A 58 -6.65 1.42 11.07
C ARG A 58 -5.78 0.68 12.06
N ALA A 59 -6.36 0.14 13.13
CA ALA A 59 -5.60 -0.60 14.14
C ALA A 59 -4.97 -1.86 13.55
N ALA A 60 -5.69 -2.54 12.65
CA ALA A 60 -5.16 -3.71 11.93
C ALA A 60 -3.99 -3.32 11.01
N LEU A 61 -4.09 -2.16 10.34
CA LEU A 61 -2.97 -1.64 9.55
C LEU A 61 -1.76 -1.35 10.43
N ASP A 62 -1.97 -0.65 11.53
CA ASP A 62 -0.88 -0.32 12.46
C ASP A 62 -0.21 -1.57 13.00
N ALA A 63 -0.97 -2.62 13.28
CA ALA A 63 -0.43 -3.91 13.72
C ALA A 63 0.47 -4.54 12.66
N TYR A 64 0.07 -4.45 11.37
CA TYR A 64 0.91 -4.93 10.27
C TYR A 64 2.22 -4.15 10.21
N LEU A 65 2.13 -2.83 10.22
CA LEU A 65 3.30 -1.95 10.06
C LEU A 65 4.28 -2.07 11.22
N ALA A 66 3.80 -2.45 12.41
CA ALA A 66 4.62 -2.55 13.60
C ALA A 66 5.68 -3.65 13.50
N ASP A 67 5.49 -4.66 12.65
CA ASP A 67 6.36 -5.83 12.59
C ASP A 67 6.99 -6.07 11.21
N ASP A 68 6.62 -5.30 10.19
CA ASP A 68 7.24 -5.42 8.87
C ASP A 68 8.63 -4.77 8.91
N PRO A 69 9.71 -5.53 8.59
CA PRO A 69 11.07 -4.97 8.59
C PRO A 69 11.24 -3.72 7.75
N TYR A 70 10.43 -3.52 6.70
CA TYR A 70 10.49 -2.30 5.91
C TYR A 70 10.00 -1.08 6.67
N PHE A 71 9.20 -1.25 7.72
CA PHE A 71 8.65 -0.16 8.52
C PHE A 71 9.29 -0.05 9.90
N THR A 72 9.85 -1.15 10.42
CA THR A 72 10.55 -1.13 11.72
C THR A 72 11.99 -0.65 11.61
N ARG A 73 12.57 -0.73 10.40
CA ARG A 73 13.91 -0.21 10.11
C ARG A 73 13.77 1.13 9.37
N PRO A 74 14.74 2.04 9.48
CA PRO A 74 14.64 3.36 8.86
C PRO A 74 14.94 3.34 7.35
N ILE A 75 14.20 2.51 6.60
CA ILE A 75 14.37 2.38 5.16
C ILE A 75 13.82 3.60 4.43
N PHE A 76 12.64 4.07 4.87
CA PHE A 76 11.94 5.15 4.18
C PHE A 76 12.27 6.50 4.79
N GLU A 77 12.54 7.47 3.93
CA GLU A 77 12.67 8.85 4.30
C GLU A 77 11.30 9.47 4.59
N THR A 78 10.30 9.08 3.78
CA THR A 78 8.92 9.52 3.96
C THR A 78 8.00 8.33 3.87
N ILE A 79 6.94 8.36 4.69
CA ILE A 79 5.85 7.39 4.65
C ILE A 79 4.55 8.17 4.61
N GLU A 80 3.72 7.88 3.61
CA GLU A 80 2.39 8.47 3.47
C GLU A 80 1.36 7.37 3.61
N ILE A 81 0.33 7.62 4.42
CA ILE A 81 -0.76 6.67 4.65
C ILE A 81 -2.08 7.38 4.38
N TYR A 82 -2.88 6.81 3.49
CA TYR A 82 -4.19 7.36 3.13
C TYR A 82 -5.23 6.27 3.18
N GLU A 83 -6.42 6.60 3.69
CA GLU A 83 -7.57 5.73 3.46
C GLU A 83 -7.98 5.89 1.99
N SER A 84 -8.37 4.79 1.35
CA SER A 84 -8.80 4.79 -0.03
C SER A 84 -10.06 3.93 -0.17
N ARG A 85 -10.73 4.10 -1.27
CA ARG A 85 -11.90 3.28 -1.60
C ARG A 85 -11.76 2.80 -3.03
N CYS A 86 -11.93 1.48 -3.22
CA CYS A 86 -11.83 0.89 -4.55
C CYS A 86 -13.07 1.25 -5.36
N MET A 87 -12.84 1.90 -6.50
CA MET A 87 -13.87 2.20 -7.48
C MET A 87 -13.72 1.32 -8.72
N VAL A 88 -12.49 0.99 -9.06
CA VAL A 88 -12.15 0.18 -10.23
C VAL A 88 -11.14 -0.89 -9.82
N PRO A 89 -11.39 -2.17 -10.07
CA PRO A 89 -12.55 -2.72 -10.79
C PRO A 89 -13.85 -2.56 -10.00
N GLU A 90 -14.95 -2.50 -10.73
CA GLU A 90 -16.27 -2.35 -10.14
C GLU A 90 -16.59 -3.50 -9.19
N SER A 91 -17.23 -3.19 -8.04
CA SER A 91 -17.73 -4.20 -7.10
C SER A 91 -18.87 -5.01 -7.73
N GLU A 92 -19.65 -4.37 -8.62
CA GLU A 92 -20.71 -5.00 -9.39
C GLU A 92 -20.90 -4.25 -10.71
N PRO A 93 -21.39 -4.91 -11.77
CA PRO A 93 -21.61 -4.28 -13.07
C PRO A 93 -22.54 -3.06 -12.96
N GLY A 94 -22.13 -1.96 -13.59
CA GLY A 94 -22.92 -0.72 -13.62
C GLY A 94 -22.67 0.23 -12.46
N PHE A 95 -21.80 -0.14 -11.51
CA PHE A 95 -21.50 0.69 -10.35
C PHE A 95 -20.97 2.08 -10.76
N LEU A 96 -20.02 2.13 -11.67
CA LEU A 96 -19.40 3.41 -12.07
C LEU A 96 -20.39 4.34 -12.76
N VAL A 97 -21.25 3.79 -13.62
CA VAL A 97 -22.27 4.59 -14.31
C VAL A 97 -23.27 5.15 -13.30
N ALA A 98 -23.72 4.35 -12.34
CA ALA A 98 -24.61 4.79 -11.29
C ALA A 98 -23.97 5.87 -10.42
N GLU A 99 -22.70 5.75 -10.10
CA GLU A 99 -21.96 6.78 -9.37
C GLU A 99 -21.83 8.09 -10.16
N ALA A 100 -21.63 8.00 -11.49
CA ALA A 100 -21.59 9.18 -12.34
C ALA A 100 -22.90 9.95 -12.29
N GLU A 101 -24.02 9.24 -12.33
CA GLU A 101 -25.35 9.85 -12.24
C GLU A 101 -25.59 10.50 -10.88
N ARG A 102 -25.20 9.82 -9.79
CA ARG A 102 -25.29 10.38 -8.43
C ARG A 102 -24.45 11.65 -8.29
N SER A 103 -23.23 11.64 -8.82
CA SER A 103 -22.33 12.79 -8.79
C SER A 103 -22.89 13.97 -9.58
N ARG A 104 -23.51 13.69 -10.74
CA ARG A 104 -24.12 14.72 -11.58
C ARG A 104 -25.34 15.34 -10.89
N ALA A 105 -26.15 14.54 -10.20
CA ALA A 105 -27.31 15.00 -9.46
C ALA A 105 -26.92 15.82 -8.23
N ALA A 106 -25.73 15.57 -7.64
CA ALA A 106 -25.25 16.27 -6.46
C ALA A 106 -24.67 17.65 -6.75
N THR A 107 -24.37 17.95 -8.00
CA THR A 107 -23.83 19.26 -8.41
C THR A 107 -24.94 20.16 -8.95
#